data_bbc80e42dd204d5db83064ace0567b3c
#
_entry.id   bbc80e42dd204d5db83064ace0567b3c
#
_cell.length_a   1.000
_cell.length_b   1.000
_cell.length_c   1.000
_cell.angle_alpha   90.00
_cell.angle_beta   90.00
_cell.angle_gamma   90.00
#
_symmetry.space_group_name_H-M   'P 1'
#
loop_
_entity.id
_entity.type
_entity.pdbx_description
1 polymer ?
#
loop_
_entity_poly.entity_id
_entity_poly.type
_entity_poly.pdbx_seq_one_letter_code
_entity_poly.pdbx_strand_id
1 'polypeptide(L)'
;MSLNERKTEAIVRSHFESHLDSIVIEEQSSDNPKIRKLLSTASKSGTGLGYPEFIIQYKNNPDFIVVIECKADITKHESSTRDKPKDYSVDGVLLYSSYLSKDFDVLSIAVSGQTKKNYKVSHFLQVKGDRTSVEIFSDKLLSPDDYLDSYLKSPEKFRQDYERLIDFSKELNETLHTLQVKEDL
;
A
#
# COMPACT_ATOMS: atom_id res chain seq x y z
N MET A 1 -4.39 -20.23 25.15
CA MET A 1 -5.01 -20.37 23.80
C MET A 1 -3.90 -20.40 22.78
N SER A 2 -3.94 -21.34 21.84
CA SER A 2 -2.99 -21.35 20.71
C SER A 2 -3.16 -20.08 19.88
N LEU A 3 -2.06 -19.42 19.57
CA LEU A 3 -2.03 -18.27 18.65
C LEU A 3 -2.36 -18.75 17.24
N ASN A 4 -3.30 -18.09 16.57
CA ASN A 4 -3.74 -18.45 15.23
C ASN A 4 -3.94 -17.20 14.37
N GLU A 5 -3.08 -17.02 13.37
CA GLU A 5 -3.06 -15.88 12.46
C GLU A 5 -4.37 -15.73 11.67
N ARG A 6 -5.03 -16.85 11.33
CA ARG A 6 -6.34 -16.87 10.66
C ARG A 6 -7.45 -16.09 11.40
N LYS A 7 -7.31 -15.92 12.73
CA LYS A 7 -8.26 -15.09 13.49
C LYS A 7 -8.04 -13.61 13.24
N THR A 8 -6.81 -13.18 13.10
CA THR A 8 -6.44 -11.80 12.72
C THR A 8 -6.90 -11.52 11.29
N GLU A 9 -6.62 -12.44 10.38
CA GLU A 9 -7.09 -12.37 8.99
C GLU A 9 -8.62 -12.28 8.90
N ALA A 10 -9.36 -13.06 9.71
CA ALA A 10 -10.81 -13.02 9.73
C ALA A 10 -11.36 -11.66 10.19
N ILE A 11 -10.68 -10.96 11.12
CA ILE A 11 -11.04 -9.60 11.53
C ILE A 11 -10.91 -8.64 10.35
N VAL A 12 -9.79 -8.72 9.62
CA VAL A 12 -9.52 -7.87 8.45
C VAL A 12 -10.52 -8.17 7.35
N ARG A 13 -10.70 -9.44 6.98
CA ARG A 13 -11.66 -9.87 5.94
C ARG A 13 -13.06 -9.36 6.25
N SER A 14 -13.57 -9.62 7.44
CA SER A 14 -14.92 -9.19 7.88
C SER A 14 -15.08 -7.67 7.87
N HIS A 15 -13.99 -6.91 8.07
CA HIS A 15 -14.04 -5.45 8.04
C HIS A 15 -14.27 -4.93 6.61
N PHE A 16 -13.63 -5.53 5.60
CA PHE A 16 -13.68 -5.06 4.23
C PHE A 16 -14.77 -5.73 3.37
N GLU A 17 -15.30 -6.89 3.76
CA GLU A 17 -16.34 -7.63 3.00
C GLU A 17 -17.61 -6.81 2.71
N SER A 18 -17.94 -5.85 3.54
CA SER A 18 -19.10 -4.96 3.33
C SER A 18 -18.89 -3.88 2.25
N HIS A 19 -17.71 -3.80 1.65
CA HIS A 19 -17.32 -2.72 0.73
C HIS A 19 -16.95 -3.21 -0.69
N LEU A 20 -17.32 -4.43 -1.05
CA LEU A 20 -16.98 -5.04 -2.34
C LEU A 20 -17.55 -4.32 -3.57
N ASP A 21 -18.47 -3.38 -3.38
CA ASP A 21 -18.97 -2.54 -4.48
C ASP A 21 -17.90 -1.57 -4.99
N SER A 22 -17.03 -1.05 -4.12
CA SER A 22 -15.98 -0.06 -4.44
C SER A 22 -14.57 -0.65 -4.58
N ILE A 23 -14.33 -1.82 -3.97
CA ILE A 23 -13.01 -2.46 -3.92
C ILE A 23 -13.03 -3.91 -4.41
N VAL A 24 -11.83 -4.42 -4.71
CA VAL A 24 -11.56 -5.85 -4.89
C VAL A 24 -10.58 -6.27 -3.81
N ILE A 25 -10.87 -7.37 -3.12
CA ILE A 25 -10.00 -7.95 -2.09
C ILE A 25 -9.41 -9.24 -2.65
N GLU A 26 -8.10 -9.36 -2.58
CA GLU A 26 -7.35 -10.54 -2.97
C GLU A 26 -6.49 -11.01 -1.79
N GLU A 27 -6.30 -12.32 -1.68
CA GLU A 27 -5.54 -12.93 -0.60
C GLU A 27 -4.29 -13.62 -1.15
N GLN A 28 -3.12 -13.34 -0.58
CA GLN A 28 -1.81 -13.92 -0.89
C GLN A 28 -1.31 -13.73 -2.32
N SER A 29 -2.18 -13.60 -3.29
CA SER A 29 -1.83 -13.35 -4.69
C SER A 29 -2.81 -12.37 -5.32
N SER A 30 -2.44 -11.75 -6.45
CA SER A 30 -3.30 -10.82 -7.18
C SER A 30 -3.51 -11.28 -8.62
N ASP A 31 -4.69 -11.05 -9.16
CA ASP A 31 -4.98 -11.21 -10.59
C ASP A 31 -4.37 -10.10 -11.44
N ASN A 32 -3.99 -8.98 -10.83
CA ASN A 32 -3.32 -7.89 -11.51
C ASN A 32 -1.87 -8.29 -11.89
N PRO A 33 -1.52 -8.33 -13.20
CA PRO A 33 -0.21 -8.78 -13.64
C PRO A 33 0.94 -7.86 -13.20
N LYS A 34 0.69 -6.56 -13.00
CA LYS A 34 1.70 -5.63 -12.49
C LYS A 34 2.04 -5.95 -11.04
N ILE A 35 1.02 -6.17 -10.20
CA ILE A 35 1.20 -6.54 -8.79
C ILE A 35 1.97 -7.87 -8.70
N ARG A 36 1.56 -8.90 -9.44
CA ARG A 36 2.28 -10.18 -9.49
C ARG A 36 3.74 -10.03 -9.87
N LYS A 37 4.03 -9.21 -10.89
CA LYS A 37 5.40 -8.94 -11.34
C LYS A 37 6.23 -8.29 -10.24
N LEU A 38 5.71 -7.29 -9.55
CA LEU A 38 6.40 -6.60 -8.47
C LEU A 38 6.66 -7.51 -7.26
N LEU A 39 5.69 -8.37 -6.92
CA LEU A 39 5.82 -9.32 -5.82
C LEU A 39 6.65 -10.56 -6.17
N SER A 40 7.05 -10.77 -7.43
CA SER A 40 7.77 -11.98 -7.87
C SER A 40 9.12 -12.20 -7.16
N THR A 41 9.69 -11.15 -6.59
CA THR A 41 10.96 -11.18 -5.85
C THR A 41 10.86 -10.61 -4.43
N ALA A 42 9.64 -10.43 -3.92
CA ALA A 42 9.35 -9.76 -2.64
C ALA A 42 9.19 -10.75 -1.47
N SER A 43 9.93 -11.87 -1.48
CA SER A 43 9.83 -12.87 -0.41
C SER A 43 10.39 -12.34 0.92
N LYS A 44 9.65 -12.55 2.00
CA LYS A 44 10.13 -12.31 3.38
C LYS A 44 11.34 -13.17 3.77
N SER A 45 11.65 -14.21 3.00
CA SER A 45 12.80 -15.11 3.21
C SER A 45 14.01 -14.77 2.34
N GLY A 46 13.97 -13.65 1.62
CA GLY A 46 15.08 -13.10 0.80
C GLY A 46 14.92 -13.37 -0.70
N THR A 47 14.56 -14.58 -1.14
CA THR A 47 14.39 -14.93 -2.55
C THR A 47 13.01 -15.54 -2.82
N GLY A 48 12.38 -15.20 -3.96
CA GLY A 48 11.11 -15.78 -4.40
C GLY A 48 9.92 -14.84 -4.23
N LEU A 49 8.73 -15.41 -4.39
CA LEU A 49 7.46 -14.69 -4.39
C LEU A 49 7.12 -14.11 -3.01
N GLY A 50 6.59 -12.90 -3.01
CA GLY A 50 5.94 -12.30 -1.86
C GLY A 50 4.46 -12.65 -1.80
N TYR A 51 3.98 -12.96 -0.60
CA TYR A 51 2.60 -13.33 -0.31
C TYR A 51 2.07 -12.45 0.82
N PRO A 52 1.60 -11.21 0.53
CA PRO A 52 0.89 -10.41 1.53
C PRO A 52 -0.44 -11.08 1.90
N GLU A 53 -0.90 -10.94 3.12
CA GLU A 53 -2.16 -11.56 3.53
C GLU A 53 -3.35 -11.03 2.74
N PHE A 54 -3.41 -9.70 2.51
CA PHE A 54 -4.42 -9.09 1.65
C PHE A 54 -3.82 -8.02 0.75
N ILE A 55 -4.43 -7.92 -0.44
CA ILE A 55 -4.24 -6.83 -1.39
C ILE A 55 -5.63 -6.27 -1.71
N ILE A 56 -5.80 -4.97 -1.56
CA ILE A 56 -7.06 -4.30 -1.89
C ILE A 56 -6.81 -3.33 -3.03
N GLN A 57 -7.59 -3.44 -4.09
CA GLN A 57 -7.56 -2.57 -5.25
C GLN A 57 -8.87 -1.77 -5.32
N TYR A 58 -8.77 -0.48 -5.59
CA TYR A 58 -9.93 0.39 -5.78
C TYR A 58 -10.37 0.36 -7.24
N LYS A 59 -11.67 0.11 -7.50
CA LYS A 59 -12.23 0.01 -8.86
C LYS A 59 -12.12 1.33 -9.63
N ASN A 60 -12.26 2.46 -8.92
CA ASN A 60 -12.22 3.80 -9.51
C ASN A 60 -10.89 4.55 -9.28
N ASN A 61 -9.90 3.89 -8.65
CA ASN A 61 -8.57 4.46 -8.42
C ASN A 61 -7.49 3.36 -8.52
N PRO A 62 -7.20 2.88 -9.74
CA PRO A 62 -6.37 1.69 -9.96
C PRO A 62 -4.88 1.90 -9.63
N ASP A 63 -4.44 3.16 -9.49
CA ASP A 63 -3.05 3.48 -9.13
C ASP A 63 -2.81 3.48 -7.61
N PHE A 64 -3.89 3.43 -6.81
CA PHE A 64 -3.84 3.34 -5.35
C PHE A 64 -4.24 1.95 -4.88
N ILE A 65 -3.39 1.31 -4.09
CA ILE A 65 -3.63 -0.02 -3.53
C ILE A 65 -3.37 -0.04 -2.04
N VAL A 66 -4.04 -0.97 -1.35
CA VAL A 66 -3.76 -1.25 0.05
C VAL A 66 -3.15 -2.65 0.17
N VAL A 67 -2.07 -2.78 0.91
CA VAL A 67 -1.46 -4.07 1.25
C VAL A 67 -1.53 -4.29 2.75
N ILE A 68 -1.89 -5.50 3.18
CA ILE A 68 -2.10 -5.80 4.60
C ILE A 68 -1.29 -7.03 5.00
N GLU A 69 -0.65 -6.94 6.16
CA GLU A 69 0.05 -8.04 6.81
C GLU A 69 -0.52 -8.29 8.20
N CYS A 70 -0.74 -9.55 8.53
CA CYS A 70 -1.34 -10.00 9.78
C CYS A 70 -0.36 -10.79 10.64
N LYS A 71 -0.43 -10.63 11.97
CA LYS A 71 0.21 -11.48 12.96
C LYS A 71 -0.74 -11.79 14.11
N ALA A 72 -0.74 -13.05 14.57
CA ALA A 72 -1.60 -13.48 15.68
C ALA A 72 -1.21 -12.84 17.01
N ASP A 73 0.08 -12.62 17.20
CA ASP A 73 0.64 -12.12 18.45
C ASP A 73 0.86 -10.60 18.36
N ILE A 74 0.25 -9.88 19.28
CA ILE A 74 0.39 -8.41 19.36
C ILE A 74 1.84 -7.97 19.67
N THR A 75 2.65 -8.82 20.29
CA THR A 75 4.08 -8.56 20.52
C THR A 75 4.91 -8.67 19.23
N LYS A 76 4.33 -9.26 18.18
CA LYS A 76 4.90 -9.37 16.84
C LYS A 76 4.38 -8.28 15.87
N HIS A 77 3.98 -7.13 16.42
CA HIS A 77 3.50 -6.02 15.62
C HIS A 77 4.63 -5.33 14.84
N GLU A 78 5.68 -4.92 15.55
CA GLU A 78 6.78 -4.16 14.99
C GLU A 78 8.09 -4.54 15.69
N SER A 79 9.16 -4.75 14.91
CA SER A 79 10.51 -4.93 15.47
C SER A 79 11.18 -3.57 15.69
N SER A 80 12.21 -3.54 16.52
CA SER A 80 12.94 -2.31 16.83
C SER A 80 13.67 -1.69 15.63
N THR A 81 13.96 -2.48 14.60
CA THR A 81 14.75 -2.10 13.42
C THR A 81 13.98 -2.15 12.11
N ARG A 82 12.73 -2.65 12.13
CA ARG A 82 11.87 -2.84 10.95
C ARG A 82 12.51 -3.68 9.83
N ASP A 83 13.37 -4.64 10.21
CA ASP A 83 14.13 -5.49 9.28
C ASP A 83 13.84 -6.99 9.41
N LYS A 84 12.75 -7.37 10.11
CA LYS A 84 12.34 -8.75 10.36
C LYS A 84 10.98 -9.09 9.73
N PRO A 85 10.85 -8.99 8.39
CA PRO A 85 9.55 -9.05 7.71
C PRO A 85 8.82 -10.39 7.87
N LYS A 86 9.52 -11.46 8.22
CA LYS A 86 8.91 -12.77 8.47
C LYS A 86 8.18 -12.83 9.81
N ASP A 87 8.70 -12.12 10.80
CA ASP A 87 8.26 -12.27 12.19
C ASP A 87 7.31 -11.17 12.67
N TYR A 88 7.32 -10.00 12.02
CA TYR A 88 6.59 -8.82 12.44
C TYR A 88 5.70 -8.26 11.34
N SER A 89 4.49 -7.82 11.70
CA SER A 89 3.51 -7.34 10.71
C SER A 89 3.92 -6.02 10.05
N VAL A 90 4.45 -5.07 10.81
CA VAL A 90 4.95 -3.79 10.26
C VAL A 90 6.10 -4.04 9.29
N ASP A 91 7.09 -4.81 9.71
CA ASP A 91 8.27 -5.12 8.91
C ASP A 91 7.88 -5.84 7.60
N GLY A 92 6.91 -6.77 7.69
CA GLY A 92 6.39 -7.50 6.53
C GLY A 92 5.67 -6.61 5.53
N VAL A 93 4.78 -5.75 6.01
CA VAL A 93 4.01 -4.87 5.12
C VAL A 93 4.88 -3.80 4.48
N LEU A 94 5.88 -3.26 5.20
CA LEU A 94 6.84 -2.29 4.66
C LEU A 94 7.75 -2.91 3.59
N LEU A 95 8.12 -4.18 3.74
CA LEU A 95 8.82 -4.91 2.69
C LEU A 95 7.98 -4.91 1.40
N TYR A 96 6.72 -5.31 1.46
CA TYR A 96 5.85 -5.34 0.29
C TYR A 96 5.62 -3.95 -0.31
N SER A 97 5.44 -2.93 0.54
CA SER A 97 5.33 -1.54 0.11
C SER A 97 6.52 -1.10 -0.76
N SER A 98 7.73 -1.45 -0.36
CA SER A 98 8.95 -1.08 -1.08
C SER A 98 9.04 -1.66 -2.51
N TYR A 99 8.38 -2.78 -2.77
CA TYR A 99 8.27 -3.37 -4.10
C TYR A 99 7.11 -2.78 -4.90
N LEU A 100 5.96 -2.64 -4.26
CA LEU A 100 4.71 -2.20 -4.91
C LEU A 100 4.74 -0.70 -5.26
N SER A 101 5.40 0.13 -4.46
CA SER A 101 5.54 1.58 -4.68
C SER A 101 6.35 1.96 -5.93
N LYS A 102 6.95 1.00 -6.62
CA LYS A 102 7.56 1.23 -7.94
C LYS A 102 6.53 1.60 -9.00
N ASP A 103 5.30 1.09 -8.88
CA ASP A 103 4.24 1.29 -9.87
C ASP A 103 2.92 1.82 -9.30
N PHE A 104 2.72 1.76 -7.97
CA PHE A 104 1.49 2.14 -7.29
C PHE A 104 1.75 3.12 -6.15
N ASP A 105 0.74 3.90 -5.79
CA ASP A 105 0.67 4.53 -4.48
C ASP A 105 0.14 3.48 -3.48
N VAL A 106 0.88 3.24 -2.42
CA VAL A 106 0.65 2.09 -1.52
C VAL A 106 0.32 2.55 -0.11
N LEU A 107 -0.86 2.19 0.37
CA LEU A 107 -1.18 2.21 1.79
C LEU A 107 -0.89 0.84 2.40
N SER A 108 0.02 0.80 3.34
CA SER A 108 0.43 -0.40 4.06
C SER A 108 -0.25 -0.46 5.42
N ILE A 109 -0.91 -1.57 5.73
CA ILE A 109 -1.60 -1.77 7.00
C ILE A 109 -1.03 -3.01 7.70
N ALA A 110 -0.46 -2.80 8.88
CA ALA A 110 -0.02 -3.88 9.74
C ALA A 110 -1.08 -4.16 10.81
N VAL A 111 -1.51 -5.40 10.94
CA VAL A 111 -2.51 -5.81 11.94
C VAL A 111 -1.95 -6.95 12.78
N SER A 112 -2.04 -6.86 14.11
CA SER A 112 -1.66 -7.95 15.01
C SER A 112 -2.62 -8.08 16.19
N GLY A 113 -2.84 -9.33 16.62
CA GLY A 113 -3.83 -9.68 17.67
C GLY A 113 -5.04 -10.43 17.13
N GLN A 114 -5.71 -11.18 18.00
CA GLN A 114 -6.74 -12.15 17.61
C GLN A 114 -8.18 -11.73 17.94
N THR A 115 -8.39 -10.56 18.53
CA THR A 115 -9.71 -10.08 18.91
C THR A 115 -9.86 -8.59 18.64
N LYS A 116 -11.08 -8.15 18.28
CA LYS A 116 -11.39 -6.72 18.05
C LYS A 116 -11.13 -5.83 19.28
N LYS A 117 -11.04 -6.42 20.49
CA LYS A 117 -10.75 -5.67 21.72
C LYS A 117 -9.25 -5.57 22.02
N ASN A 118 -8.45 -6.47 21.45
CA ASN A 118 -7.02 -6.56 21.70
C ASN A 118 -6.30 -6.83 20.37
N TYR A 119 -6.26 -5.81 19.52
CA TYR A 119 -5.46 -5.81 18.29
C TYR A 119 -4.75 -4.47 18.13
N LYS A 120 -3.66 -4.49 17.42
CA LYS A 120 -2.86 -3.33 17.05
C LYS A 120 -2.97 -3.12 15.55
N VAL A 121 -3.05 -1.86 15.12
CA VAL A 121 -3.01 -1.46 13.71
C VAL A 121 -2.02 -0.33 13.54
N SER A 122 -1.21 -0.41 12.50
CA SER A 122 -0.36 0.70 12.05
C SER A 122 -0.53 0.90 10.55
N HIS A 123 -0.43 2.14 10.10
CA HIS A 123 -0.66 2.54 8.72
C HIS A 123 0.54 3.33 8.19
N PHE A 124 0.93 3.05 6.96
CA PHE A 124 2.04 3.73 6.30
C PHE A 124 1.65 4.02 4.85
N LEU A 125 1.83 5.27 4.41
CA LEU A 125 1.64 5.66 3.02
C LEU A 125 3.00 5.79 2.34
N GLN A 126 3.14 5.17 1.17
CA GLN A 126 4.28 5.35 0.28
C GLN A 126 3.75 5.62 -1.13
N VAL A 127 3.87 6.86 -1.59
CA VAL A 127 3.46 7.21 -2.95
C VAL A 127 4.50 6.70 -3.95
N LYS A 128 4.05 6.47 -5.16
CA LYS A 128 4.86 5.92 -6.24
C LYS A 128 6.14 6.73 -6.45
N GLY A 129 7.26 6.01 -6.43
CA GLY A 129 8.61 6.57 -6.61
C GLY A 129 9.28 7.04 -5.32
N ASP A 130 8.57 7.14 -4.20
CA ASP A 130 9.18 7.46 -2.92
C ASP A 130 10.01 6.29 -2.39
N ARG A 131 11.13 6.62 -1.75
CA ARG A 131 12.02 5.61 -1.15
C ARG A 131 11.57 5.15 0.23
N THR A 132 10.78 5.97 0.91
CA THR A 132 10.35 5.74 2.29
C THR A 132 8.85 5.94 2.41
N SER A 133 8.24 5.19 3.31
CA SER A 133 6.85 5.36 3.72
C SER A 133 6.72 6.37 4.85
N VAL A 134 5.58 7.05 4.93
CA VAL A 134 5.22 7.97 6.00
C VAL A 134 4.14 7.31 6.86
N GLU A 135 4.30 7.34 8.18
CA GLU A 135 3.34 6.77 9.11
C GLU A 135 2.11 7.66 9.22
N ILE A 136 0.93 7.04 9.11
CA ILE A 136 -0.37 7.69 9.31
C ILE A 136 -0.91 7.24 10.67
N PHE A 137 -1.17 8.20 11.54
CA PHE A 137 -1.60 7.90 12.91
C PHE A 137 -3.09 7.54 12.96
N SER A 138 -3.37 6.22 12.96
CA SER A 138 -4.67 5.64 13.28
C SER A 138 -4.45 4.31 13.98
N ASP A 139 -5.17 4.06 15.05
CA ASP A 139 -5.08 2.86 15.89
C ASP A 139 -6.14 1.78 15.55
N LYS A 140 -6.91 2.01 14.48
CA LYS A 140 -8.00 1.12 14.05
C LYS A 140 -8.08 1.02 12.53
N LEU A 141 -8.70 -0.03 12.04
CA LEU A 141 -9.06 -0.15 10.63
C LEU A 141 -10.13 0.88 10.27
N LEU A 142 -9.92 1.59 9.16
CA LEU A 142 -10.83 2.57 8.61
C LEU A 142 -11.61 1.95 7.42
N SER A 143 -12.70 2.61 7.02
CA SER A 143 -13.40 2.21 5.80
C SER A 143 -12.54 2.46 4.55
N PRO A 144 -12.78 1.75 3.42
CA PRO A 144 -12.08 2.04 2.18
C PRO A 144 -12.21 3.50 1.73
N ASP A 145 -13.37 4.12 1.94
CA ASP A 145 -13.60 5.52 1.57
C ASP A 145 -12.77 6.47 2.44
N ASP A 146 -12.66 6.21 3.74
CA ASP A 146 -11.81 7.01 4.65
C ASP A 146 -10.32 6.85 4.30
N TYR A 147 -9.88 5.67 3.89
CA TYR A 147 -8.50 5.45 3.42
C TYR A 147 -8.22 6.21 2.12
N LEU A 148 -9.13 6.13 1.15
CA LEU A 148 -9.00 6.86 -0.11
C LEU A 148 -8.98 8.37 0.12
N ASP A 149 -9.87 8.87 0.96
CA ASP A 149 -9.94 10.28 1.35
C ASP A 149 -8.64 10.74 2.04
N SER A 150 -8.11 9.95 2.97
CA SER A 150 -6.86 10.24 3.67
C SER A 150 -5.68 10.28 2.71
N TYR A 151 -5.62 9.33 1.74
CA TYR A 151 -4.61 9.33 0.70
C TYR A 151 -4.70 10.55 -0.20
N LEU A 152 -5.89 10.87 -0.74
CA LEU A 152 -6.09 12.00 -1.67
C LEU A 152 -5.77 13.37 -1.04
N LYS A 153 -5.96 13.48 0.29
CA LYS A 153 -5.68 14.70 1.07
C LYS A 153 -4.27 14.71 1.69
N SER A 154 -3.46 13.67 1.46
CA SER A 154 -2.12 13.59 2.06
C SER A 154 -1.16 14.60 1.45
N PRO A 155 -0.22 15.14 2.24
CA PRO A 155 0.86 15.99 1.72
C PRO A 155 1.70 15.29 0.65
N GLU A 156 1.92 13.98 0.77
CA GLU A 156 2.66 13.15 -0.17
C GLU A 156 1.97 13.12 -1.55
N LYS A 157 0.65 12.91 -1.56
CA LYS A 157 -0.14 12.92 -2.80
C LYS A 157 -0.17 14.30 -3.43
N PHE A 158 -0.35 15.35 -2.63
CA PHE A 158 -0.31 16.73 -3.11
C PHE A 158 1.03 17.07 -3.75
N ARG A 159 2.15 16.71 -3.10
CA ARG A 159 3.50 16.92 -3.64
C ARG A 159 3.68 16.18 -4.97
N GLN A 160 3.27 14.91 -5.05
CA GLN A 160 3.36 14.10 -6.27
C GLN A 160 2.57 14.73 -7.43
N ASP A 161 1.35 15.19 -7.16
CA ASP A 161 0.51 15.81 -8.19
C ASP A 161 1.07 17.17 -8.65
N TYR A 162 1.65 17.94 -7.73
CA TYR A 162 2.32 19.20 -8.04
C TYR A 162 3.56 18.99 -8.92
N GLU A 163 4.40 18.01 -8.62
CA GLU A 163 5.56 17.65 -9.41
C GLU A 163 5.15 17.22 -10.83
N ARG A 164 4.12 16.39 -10.97
CA ARG A 164 3.55 15.98 -12.27
C ARG A 164 3.04 17.18 -13.07
N LEU A 165 2.40 18.15 -12.43
CA LEU A 165 1.92 19.36 -13.09
C LEU A 165 3.07 20.21 -13.63
N ILE A 166 4.14 20.36 -12.86
CA ILE A 166 5.35 21.08 -13.31
C ILE A 166 5.98 20.38 -14.49
N ASP A 167 6.15 19.07 -14.46
CA ASP A 167 6.76 18.34 -15.56
C ASP A 167 5.91 18.41 -16.83
N PHE A 168 4.60 18.25 -16.72
CA PHE A 168 3.68 18.45 -17.84
C PHE A 168 3.78 19.88 -18.42
N SER A 169 3.88 20.90 -17.56
CA SER A 169 4.05 22.29 -18.01
C SER A 169 5.34 22.52 -18.79
N LYS A 170 6.45 21.88 -18.38
CA LYS A 170 7.73 21.94 -19.12
C LYS A 170 7.61 21.27 -20.48
N GLU A 171 7.08 20.05 -20.54
CA GLU A 171 6.86 19.31 -21.80
C GLU A 171 5.98 20.08 -22.77
N LEU A 172 4.93 20.74 -22.28
CA LEU A 172 4.05 21.58 -23.08
C LEU A 172 4.81 22.78 -23.66
N ASN A 173 5.60 23.47 -22.85
CA ASN A 173 6.40 24.62 -23.30
C ASN A 173 7.43 24.20 -24.37
N GLU A 174 8.14 23.08 -24.17
CA GLU A 174 9.08 22.54 -25.16
C GLU A 174 8.41 22.22 -26.50
N THR A 175 7.19 21.63 -26.41
CA THR A 175 6.39 21.30 -27.60
C THR A 175 5.96 22.57 -28.35
N LEU A 176 5.49 23.60 -27.64
CA LEU A 176 5.09 24.88 -28.24
C LEU A 176 6.27 25.60 -28.88
N HIS A 177 7.43 25.64 -28.24
CA HIS A 177 8.64 26.21 -28.84
C HIS A 177 9.07 25.48 -30.12
N THR A 178 8.97 24.16 -30.14
CA THR A 178 9.29 23.33 -31.30
C THR A 178 8.33 23.60 -32.47
N LEU A 179 7.08 23.88 -32.20
CA LEU A 179 6.08 24.24 -33.23
C LEU A 179 6.31 25.64 -33.77
N GLN A 180 6.58 26.64 -32.93
CA GLN A 180 6.88 28.02 -33.35
C GLN A 180 8.11 28.08 -34.28
N VAL A 181 9.21 27.37 -33.96
CA VAL A 181 10.39 27.31 -34.80
C VAL A 181 10.12 26.68 -36.18
N LYS A 182 9.09 25.83 -36.29
CA LYS A 182 8.72 25.25 -37.61
C LYS A 182 7.83 26.16 -38.46
N GLU A 183 7.14 27.12 -37.86
CA GLU A 183 6.34 28.11 -38.60
C GLU A 183 7.19 29.29 -39.11
N ASP A 184 8.37 29.52 -38.49
CA ASP A 184 9.30 30.58 -38.85
C ASP A 184 10.36 30.16 -39.92
N LEU A 185 10.28 28.91 -40.41
CA LEU A 185 11.14 28.35 -41.49
C LEU A 185 10.35 28.12 -42.77
#